data_97e3ae54c63f35aae57f2d1da86359f9
#
_entry.id   97e3ae54c63f35aae57f2d1da86359f9
#
_cell.length_a   1.000
_cell.length_b   1.000
_cell.length_c   1.000
_cell.angle_alpha   90.00
_cell.angle_beta   90.00
_cell.angle_gamma   90.00
#
_symmetry.space_group_name_H-M   'P 1'
#
loop_
_entity.id
_entity.type
_entity.pdbx_description
1 polymer ?
#
loop_
_entity_poly.entity_id
_entity_poly.type
_entity_poly.pdbx_seq_one_letter_code
_entity_poly.pdbx_strand_id
1 'polypeptide(L)'
;FVDAEYGTGVVFSEPAAAPADYMALQDLKNNTELLEEYGIVDIAAKTEPIPTITVKGYSEIPTKDVCERLEISNQNDPKVQDATDELYKIEHSKGYVHERIEKYGGERVAYIKDVIKDDMIADGLADIIYDFAERPVICRCGTKCVVKIMDDQWFLKYGDEEWTAKTQKLLAQETIIP
;
A
#
# COMPACT_ATOMS: atom_id res chain seq x y z
N PHE A 1 16.29 -2.63 -4.51
CA PHE A 1 15.27 -2.33 -5.51
C PHE A 1 14.12 -3.34 -5.41
N VAL A 2 14.09 -4.43 -6.12
CA VAL A 2 13.11 -5.50 -5.93
C VAL A 2 13.81 -6.70 -5.32
N ASP A 3 13.26 -7.21 -4.20
CA ASP A 3 13.80 -8.41 -3.57
C ASP A 3 13.18 -9.65 -4.24
N ALA A 4 14.01 -10.43 -4.94
CA ALA A 4 13.58 -11.63 -5.66
C ALA A 4 13.08 -12.74 -4.72
N GLU A 5 13.46 -12.70 -3.44
CA GLU A 5 13.03 -13.66 -2.41
C GLU A 5 11.68 -13.26 -1.79
N TYR A 6 11.12 -12.10 -2.17
CA TYR A 6 9.86 -11.62 -1.63
C TYR A 6 8.72 -11.80 -2.63
N GLY A 7 7.65 -12.46 -2.19
CA GLY A 7 6.47 -12.73 -3.01
C GLY A 7 6.78 -13.57 -4.24
N THR A 8 6.38 -13.08 -5.42
CA THR A 8 6.63 -13.75 -6.71
C THR A 8 7.91 -13.29 -7.41
N GLY A 9 8.62 -12.30 -6.84
CA GLY A 9 9.71 -11.60 -7.49
C GLY A 9 9.26 -10.63 -8.61
N VAL A 10 7.95 -10.51 -8.84
CA VAL A 10 7.35 -9.56 -9.78
C VAL A 10 6.58 -8.52 -8.98
N VAL A 11 6.87 -7.25 -9.19
CA VAL A 11 6.29 -6.13 -8.46
C VAL A 11 5.61 -5.18 -9.44
N PHE A 12 4.42 -4.74 -9.09
CA PHE A 12 3.75 -3.64 -9.77
C PHE A 12 4.48 -2.34 -9.46
N SER A 13 4.76 -1.53 -10.49
CA SER A 13 5.42 -0.23 -10.36
C SER A 13 4.51 0.87 -10.87
N GLU A 14 4.43 1.97 -10.12
CA GLU A 14 3.55 3.10 -10.41
C GLU A 14 4.33 4.43 -10.44
N PRO A 15 5.21 4.65 -11.43
CA PRO A 15 6.07 5.82 -11.49
C PRO A 15 5.32 7.14 -11.64
N ALA A 16 4.04 7.13 -12.02
CA ALA A 16 3.23 8.35 -12.08
C ALA A 16 2.76 8.85 -10.71
N ALA A 17 2.64 7.95 -9.70
CA ALA A 17 2.13 8.27 -8.37
C ALA A 17 3.10 7.96 -7.22
N ALA A 18 4.19 7.23 -7.48
CA ALA A 18 5.18 6.83 -6.48
C ALA A 18 6.56 7.42 -6.79
N PRO A 19 7.09 8.37 -5.99
CA PRO A 19 8.41 8.97 -6.20
C PRO A 19 9.56 7.97 -6.27
N ALA A 20 9.56 6.94 -5.43
CA ALA A 20 10.57 5.89 -5.48
C ALA A 20 10.57 5.15 -6.83
N ASP A 21 9.40 4.79 -7.35
CA ASP A 21 9.24 4.10 -8.63
C ASP A 21 9.63 5.01 -9.80
N TYR A 22 9.27 6.30 -9.73
CA TYR A 22 9.66 7.27 -10.73
C TYR A 22 11.18 7.40 -10.83
N MET A 23 11.84 7.59 -9.69
CA MET A 23 13.30 7.71 -9.66
C MET A 23 13.98 6.41 -10.07
N ALA A 24 13.43 5.26 -9.67
CA ALA A 24 13.94 3.96 -10.11
C ALA A 24 13.84 3.77 -11.64
N LEU A 25 12.76 4.24 -12.25
CA LEU A 25 12.62 4.25 -13.70
C LEU A 25 13.64 5.18 -14.36
N GLN A 26 13.90 6.37 -13.78
CA GLN A 26 14.92 7.28 -14.30
C GLN A 26 16.33 6.67 -14.17
N ASP A 27 16.65 6.09 -13.00
CA ASP A 27 17.93 5.42 -12.78
C ASP A 27 18.14 4.27 -13.76
N LEU A 28 17.10 3.46 -14.00
CA LEU A 28 17.14 2.38 -14.98
C LEU A 28 17.40 2.91 -16.40
N LYS A 29 16.66 3.95 -16.83
CA LYS A 29 16.82 4.55 -18.16
C LYS A 29 18.22 5.12 -18.38
N ASN A 30 18.87 5.60 -17.31
CA ASN A 30 20.24 6.15 -17.35
C ASN A 30 21.34 5.09 -17.24
N ASN A 31 21.01 3.84 -16.93
CA ASN A 31 21.99 2.77 -16.77
C ASN A 31 22.10 1.94 -18.05
N THR A 32 22.85 2.46 -19.04
CA THR A 32 23.00 1.84 -20.36
C THR A 32 23.61 0.44 -20.26
N GLU A 33 24.59 0.21 -19.38
CA GLU A 33 25.24 -1.08 -19.21
C GLU A 33 24.23 -2.16 -18.78
N LEU A 34 23.37 -1.85 -17.80
CA LEU A 34 22.34 -2.76 -17.33
C LEU A 34 21.29 -3.04 -18.44
N LEU A 35 20.88 -2.00 -19.17
CA LEU A 35 19.91 -2.15 -20.26
C LEU A 35 20.43 -3.04 -21.39
N GLU A 36 21.71 -2.94 -21.71
CA GLU A 36 22.36 -3.79 -22.73
C GLU A 36 22.52 -5.22 -22.22
N GLU A 37 22.96 -5.43 -20.98
CA GLU A 37 23.11 -6.73 -20.35
C GLU A 37 21.82 -7.55 -20.42
N TYR A 38 20.68 -6.91 -20.14
CA TYR A 38 19.35 -7.59 -20.14
C TYR A 38 18.61 -7.48 -21.48
N GLY A 39 19.17 -6.79 -22.47
CA GLY A 39 18.54 -6.64 -23.79
C GLY A 39 17.23 -5.85 -23.77
N ILE A 40 17.08 -4.89 -22.84
CA ILE A 40 15.84 -4.14 -22.62
C ILE A 40 15.92 -2.65 -23.00
N VAL A 41 16.94 -2.26 -23.77
CA VAL A 41 17.15 -0.86 -24.20
C VAL A 41 15.89 -0.28 -24.85
N ASP A 42 15.30 -0.98 -25.82
CA ASP A 42 14.11 -0.53 -26.55
C ASP A 42 12.86 -0.47 -25.66
N ILE A 43 12.76 -1.39 -24.69
CA ILE A 43 11.65 -1.42 -23.72
C ILE A 43 11.76 -0.23 -22.80
N ALA A 44 12.92 -0.01 -22.21
CA ALA A 44 13.15 1.11 -21.28
C ALA A 44 12.93 2.47 -21.97
N ALA A 45 13.39 2.62 -23.23
CA ALA A 45 13.18 3.85 -24.00
C ALA A 45 11.70 4.19 -24.26
N LYS A 46 10.84 3.16 -24.38
CA LYS A 46 9.40 3.31 -24.64
C LYS A 46 8.56 3.34 -23.37
N THR A 47 9.15 2.97 -22.23
CA THR A 47 8.42 2.95 -20.95
C THR A 47 8.25 4.36 -20.42
N GLU A 48 7.03 4.82 -20.31
CA GLU A 48 6.68 6.13 -19.75
C GLU A 48 5.71 5.96 -18.58
N PRO A 49 5.76 6.87 -17.57
CA PRO A 49 4.77 6.89 -16.50
C PRO A 49 3.36 7.04 -17.06
N ILE A 50 2.44 6.24 -16.55
CA ILE A 50 1.03 6.26 -16.96
C ILE A 50 0.24 7.09 -15.96
N PRO A 51 -0.32 8.27 -16.34
CA PRO A 51 -1.11 9.09 -15.42
C PRO A 51 -2.33 8.31 -14.89
N THR A 52 -2.46 8.21 -13.58
CA THR A 52 -3.60 7.57 -12.89
C THR A 52 -4.38 8.55 -12.03
N ILE A 53 -3.73 9.62 -11.57
CA ILE A 53 -4.30 10.65 -10.71
C ILE A 53 -3.97 12.03 -11.26
N THR A 54 -4.97 12.89 -11.31
CA THR A 54 -4.84 14.31 -11.68
C THR A 54 -4.90 15.18 -10.43
N VAL A 55 -3.94 16.09 -10.26
CA VAL A 55 -3.90 17.06 -9.17
C VAL A 55 -3.84 18.47 -9.76
N LYS A 56 -4.77 19.33 -9.37
CA LYS A 56 -4.79 20.72 -9.88
C LYS A 56 -3.51 21.48 -9.49
N GLY A 57 -2.85 22.03 -10.48
CA GLY A 57 -1.60 22.80 -10.31
C GLY A 57 -0.33 21.97 -10.49
N TYR A 58 -0.47 20.71 -10.83
CA TYR A 58 0.61 19.82 -11.24
C TYR A 58 0.47 19.45 -12.73
N SER A 59 1.55 18.93 -13.31
CA SER A 59 1.52 18.34 -14.66
C SER A 59 0.72 17.03 -14.68
N GLU A 60 0.68 16.35 -15.83
CA GLU A 60 0.06 15.01 -15.93
C GLU A 60 0.76 13.96 -15.06
N ILE A 61 2.01 14.21 -14.68
CA ILE A 61 2.79 13.33 -13.80
C ILE A 61 3.22 14.12 -12.55
N PRO A 62 2.36 14.21 -11.53
CA PRO A 62 2.66 14.97 -10.31
C PRO A 62 3.94 14.53 -9.60
N THR A 63 4.26 13.25 -9.70
CA THR A 63 5.51 12.66 -9.16
C THR A 63 6.75 13.34 -9.75
N LYS A 64 6.77 13.58 -11.06
CA LYS A 64 7.85 14.29 -11.75
C LYS A 64 8.04 15.68 -11.16
N ASP A 65 6.93 16.44 -11.05
CA ASP A 65 6.99 17.82 -10.54
C ASP A 65 7.55 17.90 -9.12
N VAL A 66 7.15 16.96 -8.25
CA VAL A 66 7.65 16.89 -6.87
C VAL A 66 9.12 16.49 -6.83
N CYS A 67 9.52 15.47 -7.58
CA CYS A 67 10.92 15.02 -7.63
C CYS A 67 11.85 16.11 -8.17
N GLU A 68 11.45 16.81 -9.24
CA GLU A 68 12.23 17.92 -9.81
C GLU A 68 12.34 19.10 -8.84
N ARG A 69 11.22 19.48 -8.19
CA ARG A 69 11.20 20.60 -7.22
C ARG A 69 12.06 20.33 -5.99
N LEU A 70 12.09 19.09 -5.52
CA LEU A 70 12.92 18.68 -4.37
C LEU A 70 14.35 18.33 -4.78
N GLU A 71 14.67 18.40 -6.08
CA GLU A 71 15.99 18.07 -6.63
C GLU A 71 16.45 16.67 -6.20
N ILE A 72 15.57 15.68 -6.37
CA ILE A 72 15.87 14.29 -6.04
C ILE A 72 16.78 13.70 -7.12
N SER A 73 17.92 13.17 -6.72
CA SER A 73 18.97 12.75 -7.64
C SER A 73 18.86 11.30 -8.13
N ASN A 74 18.31 10.39 -7.30
CA ASN A 74 18.16 8.96 -7.59
C ASN A 74 17.19 8.32 -6.59
N GLN A 75 16.85 7.04 -6.81
CA GLN A 75 15.91 6.28 -5.97
C GLN A 75 16.32 6.12 -4.50
N ASN A 76 17.61 6.26 -4.18
CA ASN A 76 18.14 6.15 -2.81
C ASN A 76 18.31 7.50 -2.12
N ASP A 77 17.92 8.60 -2.78
CA ASP A 77 17.97 9.93 -2.18
C ASP A 77 17.04 9.98 -0.94
N PRO A 78 17.53 10.44 0.22
CA PRO A 78 16.72 10.52 1.45
C PRO A 78 15.46 11.37 1.29
N LYS A 79 15.43 12.31 0.36
CA LYS A 79 14.27 13.16 0.07
C LYS A 79 13.11 12.40 -0.62
N VAL A 80 13.34 11.19 -1.11
CA VAL A 80 12.28 10.35 -1.73
C VAL A 80 11.14 10.10 -0.75
N GLN A 81 11.44 9.91 0.54
CA GLN A 81 10.39 9.73 1.55
C GLN A 81 9.55 11.00 1.74
N ASP A 82 10.19 12.16 1.81
CA ASP A 82 9.49 13.44 1.93
C ASP A 82 8.58 13.70 0.71
N ALA A 83 9.08 13.38 -0.49
CA ALA A 83 8.31 13.46 -1.73
C ALA A 83 7.09 12.53 -1.71
N THR A 84 7.26 11.32 -1.20
CA THR A 84 6.19 10.32 -1.08
C THR A 84 5.10 10.80 -0.12
N ASP A 85 5.47 11.26 1.05
CA ASP A 85 4.54 11.75 2.06
C ASP A 85 3.76 12.97 1.58
N GLU A 86 4.44 13.89 0.90
CA GLU A 86 3.80 15.07 0.30
C GLU A 86 2.81 14.67 -0.80
N LEU A 87 3.26 13.86 -1.75
CA LEU A 87 2.47 13.51 -2.92
C LEU A 87 1.23 12.71 -2.52
N TYR A 88 1.38 11.68 -1.70
CA TYR A 88 0.24 10.85 -1.25
C TYR A 88 -0.80 11.67 -0.50
N LYS A 89 -0.37 12.62 0.33
CA LYS A 89 -1.27 13.53 1.03
C LYS A 89 -2.05 14.43 0.06
N ILE A 90 -1.39 14.95 -0.95
CA ILE A 90 -2.01 15.82 -1.95
C ILE A 90 -2.95 15.02 -2.84
N GLU A 91 -2.52 13.88 -3.36
CA GLU A 91 -3.34 13.01 -4.21
C GLU A 91 -4.58 12.52 -3.49
N HIS A 92 -4.46 12.07 -2.24
CA HIS A 92 -5.61 11.67 -1.45
C HIS A 92 -6.58 12.83 -1.18
N SER A 93 -6.07 14.00 -0.78
CA SER A 93 -6.92 15.12 -0.34
C SER A 93 -7.48 15.96 -1.49
N LYS A 94 -6.76 16.08 -2.62
CA LYS A 94 -7.08 16.98 -3.73
C LYS A 94 -7.09 16.30 -5.10
N GLY A 95 -6.68 15.02 -5.16
CA GLY A 95 -6.59 14.27 -6.40
C GLY A 95 -7.94 13.82 -6.93
N TYR A 96 -7.97 13.65 -8.22
CA TYR A 96 -9.06 13.05 -8.98
C TYR A 96 -8.50 11.90 -9.82
N VAL A 97 -9.27 10.84 -9.99
CA VAL A 97 -8.92 9.76 -10.91
C VAL A 97 -8.77 10.34 -12.32
N HIS A 98 -7.66 10.01 -12.99
CA HIS A 98 -7.39 10.53 -14.32
C HIS A 98 -8.43 10.03 -15.33
N GLU A 99 -8.84 10.89 -16.27
CA GLU A 99 -9.90 10.64 -17.25
C GLU A 99 -9.64 9.40 -18.15
N ARG A 100 -8.40 8.98 -18.32
CA ARG A 100 -8.06 7.74 -19.03
C ARG A 100 -8.62 6.47 -18.41
N ILE A 101 -8.99 6.53 -17.11
CA ILE A 101 -9.65 5.44 -16.40
C ILE A 101 -11.16 5.66 -16.55
N GLU A 102 -11.68 5.34 -17.74
CA GLU A 102 -13.02 5.72 -18.23
C GLU A 102 -14.14 5.52 -17.20
N LYS A 103 -14.14 4.37 -16.48
CA LYS A 103 -15.19 4.03 -15.51
C LYS A 103 -15.20 4.97 -14.29
N TYR A 104 -14.06 5.52 -13.91
CA TYR A 104 -13.89 6.27 -12.67
C TYR A 104 -13.27 7.66 -12.88
N GLY A 105 -12.98 8.05 -14.11
CA GLY A 105 -12.37 9.34 -14.46
C GLY A 105 -13.15 10.51 -13.88
N GLY A 106 -12.42 11.47 -13.30
CA GLY A 106 -12.99 12.65 -12.65
C GLY A 106 -13.51 12.44 -11.23
N GLU A 107 -13.55 11.21 -10.71
CA GLU A 107 -13.96 10.95 -9.34
C GLU A 107 -12.85 11.31 -8.32
N ARG A 108 -13.25 11.72 -7.12
CA ARG A 108 -12.30 12.08 -6.05
C ARG A 108 -11.60 10.84 -5.50
N VAL A 109 -10.26 10.86 -5.47
CA VAL A 109 -9.43 9.77 -4.92
C VAL A 109 -9.85 9.40 -3.50
N ALA A 110 -10.16 10.39 -2.66
CA ALA A 110 -10.56 10.18 -1.27
C ALA A 110 -11.82 9.30 -1.10
N TYR A 111 -12.67 9.20 -2.11
CA TYR A 111 -13.98 8.55 -1.98
C TYR A 111 -14.15 7.33 -2.89
N ILE A 112 -13.34 7.21 -3.95
CA ILE A 112 -13.55 6.17 -4.96
C ILE A 112 -12.96 4.80 -4.58
N LYS A 113 -12.04 4.74 -3.62
CA LYS A 113 -11.29 3.53 -3.26
C LYS A 113 -12.18 2.33 -2.98
N ASP A 114 -13.21 2.51 -2.15
CA ASP A 114 -14.11 1.41 -1.79
C ASP A 114 -14.99 0.98 -2.95
N VAL A 115 -15.40 1.92 -3.80
CA VAL A 115 -16.17 1.62 -5.01
C VAL A 115 -15.35 0.77 -5.98
N ILE A 116 -14.09 1.15 -6.25
CA ILE A 116 -13.19 0.39 -7.12
C ILE A 116 -12.98 -1.02 -6.56
N LYS A 117 -12.71 -1.13 -5.26
CA LYS A 117 -12.53 -2.42 -4.58
C LYS A 117 -13.75 -3.33 -4.75
N ASP A 118 -14.94 -2.79 -4.46
CA ASP A 118 -16.18 -3.58 -4.50
C ASP A 118 -16.52 -3.99 -5.95
N ASP A 119 -16.31 -3.10 -6.91
CA ASP A 119 -16.46 -3.41 -8.34
C ASP A 119 -15.50 -4.51 -8.81
N MET A 120 -14.22 -4.43 -8.43
CA MET A 120 -13.23 -5.45 -8.81
C MET A 120 -13.55 -6.82 -8.21
N ILE A 121 -14.07 -6.86 -6.98
CA ILE A 121 -14.54 -8.11 -6.36
C ILE A 121 -15.76 -8.65 -7.08
N ALA A 122 -16.73 -7.79 -7.39
CA ALA A 122 -17.95 -8.19 -8.11
C ALA A 122 -17.65 -8.73 -9.52
N ASP A 123 -16.66 -8.15 -10.19
CA ASP A 123 -16.19 -8.57 -11.52
C ASP A 123 -15.27 -9.81 -11.47
N GLY A 124 -14.95 -10.34 -10.28
CA GLY A 124 -14.05 -11.49 -10.10
C GLY A 124 -12.57 -11.20 -10.42
N LEU A 125 -12.19 -9.92 -10.45
CA LEU A 125 -10.84 -9.45 -10.75
C LEU A 125 -9.96 -9.30 -9.50
N ALA A 126 -10.56 -9.30 -8.31
CA ALA A 126 -9.86 -9.18 -7.04
C ALA A 126 -10.51 -10.04 -5.96
N ASP A 127 -9.74 -10.31 -4.91
CA ASP A 127 -10.21 -10.97 -3.69
C ASP A 127 -9.64 -10.22 -2.47
N ILE A 128 -10.22 -10.49 -1.29
CA ILE A 128 -9.78 -9.86 -0.03
C ILE A 128 -8.84 -10.78 0.70
N ILE A 129 -7.64 -10.28 0.99
CA ILE A 129 -6.71 -10.90 1.92
C ILE A 129 -6.60 -10.09 3.21
N TYR A 130 -6.43 -10.78 4.32
CA TYR A 130 -6.19 -10.15 5.62
C TYR A 130 -4.72 -10.27 5.98
N ASP A 131 -4.14 -9.16 6.46
CA ASP A 131 -2.76 -9.12 6.88
C ASP A 131 -2.59 -8.18 8.08
N PHE A 132 -1.42 -8.21 8.72
CA PHE A 132 -1.11 -7.31 9.83
C PHE A 132 -0.91 -5.87 9.34
N ALA A 133 -1.46 -4.90 10.08
CA ALA A 133 -1.26 -3.48 9.81
C ALA A 133 0.20 -3.04 10.02
N GLU A 134 0.90 -3.70 10.96
CA GLU A 134 2.31 -3.43 11.27
C GLU A 134 3.11 -4.73 11.12
N ARG A 135 4.29 -4.64 10.54
CA ARG A 135 5.18 -5.81 10.30
C ARG A 135 6.61 -5.52 10.75
N PRO A 136 7.36 -6.55 11.15
CA PRO A 136 6.95 -7.92 11.37
C PRO A 136 6.25 -8.12 12.73
N VAL A 137 5.22 -8.93 12.78
CA VAL A 137 4.65 -9.41 14.04
C VAL A 137 5.38 -10.66 14.45
N ILE A 138 6.04 -10.61 15.60
CA ILE A 138 6.86 -11.71 16.12
C ILE A 138 6.21 -12.28 17.39
N CYS A 139 5.97 -13.58 17.39
CA CYS A 139 5.52 -14.30 18.57
C CYS A 139 6.60 -14.22 19.67
N ARG A 140 6.20 -14.32 20.95
CA ARG A 140 7.15 -14.40 22.08
C ARG A 140 8.15 -15.57 21.97
N CYS A 141 7.87 -16.57 21.15
CA CYS A 141 8.80 -17.66 20.83
C CYS A 141 9.82 -17.31 19.73
N GLY A 142 9.82 -16.07 19.21
CA GLY A 142 10.72 -15.59 18.15
C GLY A 142 10.26 -15.94 16.73
N THR A 143 9.14 -16.64 16.55
CA THR A 143 8.64 -17.01 15.23
C THR A 143 7.82 -15.87 14.63
N LYS A 144 8.00 -15.59 13.32
CA LYS A 144 7.20 -14.64 12.57
C LYS A 144 5.76 -15.15 12.47
N CYS A 145 4.80 -14.30 12.85
CA CYS A 145 3.37 -14.58 12.72
C CYS A 145 2.90 -14.37 11.28
N VAL A 146 1.89 -15.14 10.89
CA VAL A 146 1.17 -15.01 9.62
C VAL A 146 -0.33 -14.97 9.91
N VAL A 147 -1.09 -14.25 9.09
CA VAL A 147 -2.55 -14.29 9.14
C VAL A 147 -3.02 -15.58 8.48
N LYS A 148 -3.93 -16.28 9.13
CA LYS A 148 -4.57 -17.48 8.59
C LYS A 148 -6.05 -17.47 8.96
N ILE A 149 -6.92 -17.71 7.99
CA ILE A 149 -8.33 -18.01 8.24
C ILE A 149 -8.38 -19.42 8.80
N MET A 150 -9.02 -19.58 9.94
CA MET A 150 -9.17 -20.86 10.61
C MET A 150 -10.65 -21.16 10.81
N ASP A 151 -11.05 -22.35 10.39
CA ASP A 151 -12.38 -22.90 10.66
C ASP A 151 -12.36 -23.64 12.01
N ASP A 152 -13.52 -23.86 12.58
CA ASP A 152 -13.74 -24.66 13.80
C ASP A 152 -12.96 -24.18 15.04
N GLN A 153 -12.84 -22.86 15.23
CA GLN A 153 -12.24 -22.30 16.42
C GLN A 153 -13.28 -22.07 17.53
N TRP A 154 -12.90 -22.44 18.74
CA TRP A 154 -13.73 -22.23 19.93
C TRP A 154 -13.22 -21.03 20.73
N PHE A 155 -14.13 -20.16 21.12
CA PHE A 155 -13.85 -19.00 21.94
C PHE A 155 -14.69 -19.03 23.21
N LEU A 156 -14.09 -18.67 24.35
CA LEU A 156 -14.82 -18.45 25.58
C LEU A 156 -15.50 -17.06 25.53
N LYS A 157 -16.81 -17.06 25.72
CA LYS A 157 -17.60 -15.82 25.78
C LYS A 157 -17.50 -15.22 27.17
N TYR A 158 -16.37 -14.59 27.50
CA TYR A 158 -16.14 -13.97 28.81
C TYR A 158 -17.17 -12.89 29.21
N GLY A 159 -17.82 -12.24 28.24
CA GLY A 159 -18.87 -11.25 28.45
C GLY A 159 -20.27 -11.86 28.53
N ASP A 160 -20.41 -13.18 28.76
CA ASP A 160 -21.73 -13.79 28.98
C ASP A 160 -22.40 -13.24 30.24
N GLU A 161 -23.64 -12.73 30.11
CA GLU A 161 -24.34 -12.02 31.18
C GLU A 161 -24.61 -12.91 32.40
N GLU A 162 -25.03 -14.15 32.18
CA GLU A 162 -25.33 -15.10 33.25
C GLU A 162 -24.06 -15.49 34.01
N TRP A 163 -22.99 -15.78 33.27
CA TRP A 163 -21.69 -16.09 33.86
C TRP A 163 -21.10 -14.91 34.63
N THR A 164 -21.19 -13.71 34.06
CA THR A 164 -20.72 -12.47 34.70
C THR A 164 -21.47 -12.20 36.00
N ALA A 165 -22.80 -12.32 35.99
CA ALA A 165 -23.65 -12.12 37.17
C ALA A 165 -23.32 -13.14 38.29
N LYS A 166 -23.10 -14.42 37.93
CA LYS A 166 -22.68 -15.46 38.89
C LYS A 166 -21.32 -15.15 39.51
N THR A 167 -20.37 -14.74 38.68
CA THR A 167 -19.02 -14.41 39.13
C THR A 167 -19.02 -13.19 40.05
N GLN A 168 -19.74 -12.12 39.71
CA GLN A 168 -19.90 -10.94 40.55
C GLN A 168 -20.54 -11.27 41.91
N LYS A 169 -21.54 -12.13 41.91
CA LYS A 169 -22.19 -12.59 43.15
C LYS A 169 -21.23 -13.39 44.05
N LEU A 170 -20.38 -14.23 43.47
CA LEU A 170 -19.36 -14.99 44.20
C LEU A 170 -18.30 -14.03 44.75
N LEU A 171 -17.78 -13.13 43.98
CA LEU A 171 -16.79 -12.13 44.39
C LEU A 171 -17.29 -11.26 45.55
N ALA A 172 -18.59 -10.91 45.56
CA ALA A 172 -19.20 -10.15 46.65
C ALA A 172 -19.30 -10.94 47.97
N GLN A 173 -19.20 -12.23 47.92
CA GLN A 173 -19.20 -13.11 49.10
C GLN A 173 -17.79 -13.44 49.63
N GLU A 174 -16.76 -13.23 48.79
CA GLU A 174 -15.37 -13.45 49.16
C GLU A 174 -14.81 -12.27 49.92
N THR A 175 -14.22 -12.55 51.09
CA THR A 175 -13.41 -11.53 51.78
C THR A 175 -12.02 -11.56 51.15
N ILE A 176 -11.78 -10.63 50.21
CA ILE A 176 -10.43 -10.47 49.65
C ILE A 176 -9.57 -9.88 50.80
N ILE A 177 -8.72 -10.73 51.36
CA ILE A 177 -7.71 -10.27 52.33
C ILE A 177 -6.55 -9.71 51.45
N PRO A 178 -6.17 -8.42 51.66
CA PRO A 178 -5.10 -7.79 50.91
C PRO A 178 -3.72 -8.34 51.23
#